data_b90512ece1abdd21c3c1fcded003c0ac
#
_entry.id   b90512ece1abdd21c3c1fcded003c0ac
#
_cell.length_a   1.000
_cell.length_b   1.000
_cell.length_c   1.000
_cell.angle_alpha   90.00
_cell.angle_beta   90.00
_cell.angle_gamma   90.00
#
_symmetry.space_group_name_H-M   'P 1'
#
loop_
_entity.id
_entity.type
_entity.pdbx_description
1 polymer ?
#
loop_
_entity_poly.entity_id
_entity_poly.type
_entity_poly.pdbx_seq_one_letter_code
_entity_poly.pdbx_strand_id
1 'polypeptide(L)'
;MPRFYSNTNFSDCWASAGNITYYHRNGICYFRSKAYSEFKGTVEQSEQKQVHHRAILAWQGLSHMQQLKWRKLAVGVASHRPPFGDGNHISGFNLFVSAYHGFAQLGNEHVPIPRPFTPFPIFSMDFVSCSMASLFDMELRFRLTMCGTDEPSRYRVLGKIQIEASGIGRNPGMMRNCLSASIPTGAVSEIVFNVPRKRFDIDMFQLHLRYMLIDSKTGYRSQYHLLSTLVAIL
;
A
#
# COMPACT_ATOMS: atom_id res chain seq x y z
N MET A 1 27.45 7.05 -16.22
CA MET A 1 27.42 8.02 -15.10
C MET A 1 28.85 8.46 -14.84
N PRO A 2 29.15 9.76 -14.82
CA PRO A 2 30.48 10.25 -14.51
C PRO A 2 30.83 9.96 -13.06
N ARG A 3 32.05 9.49 -12.81
CA ARG A 3 32.64 9.26 -11.50
C ARG A 3 33.42 10.49 -11.07
N PHE A 4 33.30 10.86 -9.82
CA PHE A 4 34.06 11.94 -9.24
C PHE A 4 35.02 11.35 -8.19
N TYR A 5 36.28 11.64 -8.34
CA TYR A 5 37.29 11.29 -7.34
C TYR A 5 37.49 12.52 -6.47
N SER A 6 37.23 12.38 -5.17
CA SER A 6 37.50 13.44 -4.20
C SER A 6 39.00 13.78 -4.21
N ASN A 7 39.31 15.04 -4.37
CA ASN A 7 40.66 15.51 -4.06
C ASN A 7 40.69 16.02 -2.61
N THR A 8 41.84 16.39 -2.11
CA THR A 8 42.06 16.83 -0.71
C THR A 8 41.16 17.98 -0.25
N ASN A 9 40.44 18.66 -1.14
CA ASN A 9 39.57 19.77 -0.81
C ASN A 9 38.09 19.36 -0.65
N PHE A 10 37.69 18.12 -1.02
CA PHE A 10 36.31 17.64 -0.94
C PHE A 10 36.31 16.21 -0.44
N SER A 11 36.38 16.04 0.87
CA SER A 11 36.43 14.71 1.49
C SER A 11 35.07 14.01 1.47
N ASP A 12 33.96 14.72 1.49
CA ASP A 12 32.60 14.17 1.48
C ASP A 12 31.60 15.12 0.86
N CYS A 13 31.00 14.73 -0.26
CA CYS A 13 29.92 15.45 -0.90
C CYS A 13 28.59 14.69 -0.76
N TRP A 14 27.81 15.08 0.22
CA TRP A 14 26.43 14.63 0.39
C TRP A 14 25.53 15.84 0.19
N ALA A 15 24.61 15.80 -0.66
CA ALA A 15 23.47 16.69 -0.77
C ALA A 15 23.23 17.14 -2.23
N SER A 16 22.37 18.12 -2.41
CA SER A 16 22.08 18.72 -3.70
C SER A 16 22.51 20.17 -3.72
N ALA A 17 23.28 20.55 -4.71
CA ALA A 17 23.65 21.93 -5.00
C ALA A 17 23.12 22.32 -6.39
N GLY A 18 22.18 23.26 -6.43
CA GLY A 18 21.54 23.65 -7.69
C GLY A 18 20.88 22.45 -8.40
N ASN A 19 21.26 22.22 -9.64
CA ASN A 19 20.76 21.13 -10.48
C ASN A 19 21.53 19.82 -10.35
N ILE A 20 22.47 19.72 -9.41
CA ILE A 20 23.32 18.56 -9.23
C ILE A 20 23.02 17.91 -7.88
N THR A 21 22.89 16.57 -7.88
CA THR A 21 22.80 15.77 -6.67
C THR A 21 24.05 14.90 -6.57
N TYR A 22 24.71 14.96 -5.41
CA TYR A 22 25.87 14.14 -5.06
C TYR A 22 25.40 12.97 -4.18
N TYR A 23 25.93 11.78 -4.42
CA TYR A 23 25.64 10.59 -3.62
C TYR A 23 26.81 9.61 -3.66
N HIS A 24 26.91 8.80 -2.61
CA HIS A 24 27.91 7.76 -2.48
C HIS A 24 27.31 6.38 -2.78
N ARG A 25 28.07 5.57 -3.48
CA ARG A 25 27.77 4.16 -3.67
C ARG A 25 29.07 3.36 -3.63
N ASN A 26 29.16 2.40 -2.71
CA ASN A 26 30.36 1.57 -2.51
C ASN A 26 31.65 2.40 -2.30
N GLY A 27 31.58 3.45 -1.50
CA GLY A 27 32.73 4.32 -1.19
C GLY A 27 33.14 5.28 -2.32
N ILE A 28 32.42 5.30 -3.44
CA ILE A 28 32.71 6.19 -4.58
C ILE A 28 31.65 7.29 -4.65
N CYS A 29 32.09 8.54 -4.79
CA CYS A 29 31.21 9.68 -5.03
C CYS A 29 30.72 9.70 -6.47
N TYR A 30 29.43 9.92 -6.63
CA TYR A 30 28.77 10.12 -7.92
C TYR A 30 28.03 11.44 -7.91
N PHE A 31 27.88 12.03 -9.07
CA PHE A 31 26.94 13.12 -9.25
C PHE A 31 26.03 12.86 -10.45
N ARG A 32 24.83 13.40 -10.38
CA ARG A 32 23.85 13.41 -11.46
C ARG A 32 23.14 14.73 -11.51
N SER A 33 22.75 15.14 -12.70
CA SER A 33 21.79 16.23 -12.83
C SER A 33 20.45 15.83 -12.22
N LYS A 34 19.78 16.76 -11.56
CA LYS A 34 18.38 16.56 -11.17
C LYS A 34 17.57 16.46 -12.46
N ALA A 35 16.97 15.30 -12.68
CA ALA A 35 15.94 15.19 -13.69
C ALA A 35 14.68 15.84 -13.12
N TYR A 36 14.29 16.98 -13.65
CA TYR A 36 12.98 17.55 -13.40
C TYR A 36 12.00 16.71 -14.20
N SER A 37 11.14 15.98 -13.52
CA SER A 37 10.05 15.30 -14.17
C SER A 37 8.99 16.34 -14.53
N GLU A 38 8.76 16.56 -15.81
CA GLU A 38 7.62 17.34 -16.31
C GLU A 38 6.30 16.60 -16.07
N PHE A 39 6.36 15.32 -15.71
CA PHE A 39 5.19 14.52 -15.43
C PHE A 39 4.50 14.96 -14.14
N LYS A 40 3.35 15.59 -14.29
CA LYS A 40 2.55 16.11 -13.17
C LYS A 40 1.94 15.02 -12.28
N GLY A 41 2.04 13.76 -12.65
CA GLY A 41 1.41 12.64 -11.99
C GLY A 41 -0.04 12.43 -12.44
N THR A 42 -0.62 11.31 -12.07
CA THR A 42 -2.05 11.06 -12.24
C THR A 42 -2.84 11.71 -11.10
N VAL A 43 -4.16 11.82 -11.27
CA VAL A 43 -5.06 12.35 -10.22
C VAL A 43 -4.89 11.55 -8.93
N GLU A 44 -4.87 10.21 -9.03
CA GLU A 44 -4.71 9.33 -7.87
C GLU A 44 -3.35 9.51 -7.17
N GLN A 45 -2.29 9.76 -7.93
CA GLN A 45 -0.99 10.08 -7.36
C GLN A 45 -1.00 11.43 -6.63
N SER A 46 -1.72 12.41 -7.16
CA SER A 46 -1.91 13.71 -6.52
C SER A 46 -2.68 13.55 -5.20
N GLU A 47 -3.77 12.81 -5.20
CA GLU A 47 -4.56 12.51 -4.00
C GLU A 47 -3.72 11.79 -2.94
N GLN A 48 -2.94 10.78 -3.31
CA GLN A 48 -2.04 10.08 -2.37
C GLN A 48 -0.96 11.01 -1.80
N LYS A 49 -0.43 11.94 -2.60
CA LYS A 49 0.50 12.97 -2.10
C LYS A 49 -0.16 13.91 -1.10
N GLN A 50 -1.42 14.32 -1.36
CA GLN A 50 -2.18 15.16 -0.44
C GLN A 50 -2.46 14.43 0.89
N VAL A 51 -2.88 13.17 0.84
CA VAL A 51 -3.06 12.35 2.05
C VAL A 51 -1.76 12.26 2.84
N HIS A 52 -0.64 12.01 2.16
CA HIS A 52 0.68 11.96 2.82
C HIS A 52 1.08 13.29 3.45
N HIS A 53 0.84 14.41 2.75
CA HIS A 53 1.10 15.74 3.28
C HIS A 53 0.25 16.04 4.54
N ARG A 54 -1.05 15.73 4.49
CA ARG A 54 -1.93 15.84 5.67
C ARG A 54 -1.45 14.98 6.85
N ALA A 55 -0.96 13.77 6.58
CA ALA A 55 -0.38 12.91 7.62
C ALA A 55 0.85 13.54 8.28
N ILE A 56 1.73 14.18 7.50
CA ILE A 56 2.90 14.90 8.02
C ILE A 56 2.47 16.06 8.93
N LEU A 57 1.53 16.88 8.46
CA LEU A 57 1.02 18.00 9.25
C LEU A 57 0.35 17.53 10.54
N ALA A 58 -0.44 16.45 10.46
CA ALA A 58 -1.07 15.85 11.65
C ALA A 58 -0.02 15.34 12.65
N TRP A 59 1.07 14.71 12.18
CA TRP A 59 2.18 14.31 13.06
C TRP A 59 2.86 15.49 13.73
N GLN A 60 3.10 16.56 13.00
CA GLN A 60 3.72 17.79 13.54
C GLN A 60 2.83 18.46 14.60
N GLY A 61 1.51 18.35 14.46
CA GLY A 61 0.54 18.84 15.44
C GLY A 61 0.39 17.98 16.70
N LEU A 62 0.99 16.78 16.75
CA LEU A 62 0.95 15.93 17.93
C LEU A 62 1.85 16.48 19.04
N SER A 63 1.40 16.38 20.29
CA SER A 63 2.25 16.69 21.44
C SER A 63 3.45 15.73 21.52
N HIS A 64 4.54 16.19 22.14
CA HIS A 64 5.74 15.36 22.33
C HIS A 64 5.40 14.02 23.01
N MET A 65 4.50 14.03 23.99
CA MET A 65 4.06 12.81 24.69
C MET A 65 3.32 11.84 23.77
N GLN A 66 2.52 12.33 22.84
CA GLN A 66 1.85 11.49 21.84
C GLN A 66 2.86 10.91 20.85
N GLN A 67 3.80 11.70 20.35
CA GLN A 67 4.87 11.22 19.49
C GLN A 67 5.74 10.16 20.19
N LEU A 68 6.01 10.34 21.49
CA LEU A 68 6.76 9.35 22.29
C LEU A 68 5.99 8.03 22.42
N LYS A 69 4.66 8.07 22.63
CA LYS A 69 3.82 6.85 22.62
C LYS A 69 3.91 6.11 21.30
N TRP A 70 3.86 6.81 20.16
CA TRP A 70 4.04 6.20 18.84
C TRP A 70 5.43 5.57 18.67
N ARG A 71 6.49 6.23 19.14
CA ARG A 71 7.85 5.68 19.10
C ARG A 71 7.96 4.39 19.93
N LYS A 72 7.36 4.35 21.14
CA LYS A 72 7.34 3.16 21.99
C LYS A 72 6.60 1.99 21.33
N LEU A 73 5.45 2.25 20.72
CA LEU A 73 4.69 1.22 19.99
C LEU A 73 5.45 0.68 18.78
N ALA A 74 6.15 1.53 18.07
CA ALA A 74 6.88 1.16 16.87
C ALA A 74 8.00 0.15 17.11
N VAL A 75 8.57 0.10 18.30
CA VAL A 75 9.61 -0.87 18.68
C VAL A 75 9.11 -2.32 18.58
N GLY A 76 7.81 -2.55 18.82
CA GLY A 76 7.19 -3.88 18.70
C GLY A 76 6.74 -4.26 17.28
N VAL A 77 6.94 -3.37 16.29
CA VAL A 77 6.46 -3.60 14.92
C VAL A 77 7.63 -3.78 13.96
N ALA A 78 7.74 -4.97 13.38
CA ALA A 78 8.79 -5.27 12.41
C ALA A 78 8.71 -4.35 11.17
N SER A 79 9.86 -3.94 10.66
CA SER A 79 9.95 -3.17 9.42
C SER A 79 9.94 -4.11 8.23
N HIS A 80 9.15 -3.79 7.20
CA HIS A 80 9.20 -4.49 5.91
C HIS A 80 10.49 -4.18 5.11
N ARG A 81 11.16 -3.10 5.46
CA ARG A 81 12.45 -2.70 4.91
C ARG A 81 13.32 -2.31 6.09
N PRO A 82 14.11 -3.23 6.64
CA PRO A 82 15.00 -2.90 7.72
C PRO A 82 15.89 -1.72 7.30
N PRO A 83 16.03 -0.69 8.12
CA PRO A 83 17.02 0.34 7.89
C PRO A 83 18.41 -0.32 7.88
N PHE A 84 19.33 0.27 7.13
CA PHE A 84 20.74 -0.09 7.24
C PHE A 84 21.19 0.27 8.67
N GLY A 85 21.29 -0.72 9.56
CA GLY A 85 21.64 -0.54 10.99
C GLY A 85 20.85 -1.46 11.92
N ASP A 86 21.09 -1.34 13.22
CA ASP A 86 20.60 -2.27 14.26
C ASP A 86 19.08 -2.24 14.55
N GLY A 87 18.32 -1.45 13.84
CA GLY A 87 16.88 -1.28 14.08
C GLY A 87 15.99 -2.06 13.10
N ASN A 88 15.61 -3.27 13.45
CA ASN A 88 14.64 -4.05 12.65
C ASN A 88 13.17 -3.60 12.84
N HIS A 89 12.94 -2.43 13.39
CA HIS A 89 11.59 -1.92 13.64
C HIS A 89 11.27 -0.68 12.80
N ILE A 90 9.98 -0.44 12.61
CA ILE A 90 9.48 0.78 11.97
C ILE A 90 9.68 1.99 12.90
N SER A 91 9.87 3.18 12.33
CA SER A 91 9.88 4.41 13.15
C SER A 91 8.46 4.78 13.61
N GLY A 92 8.34 5.47 14.76
CA GLY A 92 7.04 5.94 15.25
C GLY A 92 6.31 6.84 14.26
N PHE A 93 7.04 7.68 13.52
CA PHE A 93 6.50 8.49 12.43
C PHE A 93 5.93 7.61 11.30
N ASN A 94 6.69 6.62 10.83
CA ASN A 94 6.23 5.76 9.75
C ASN A 94 5.03 4.90 10.17
N LEU A 95 4.98 4.45 11.43
CA LEU A 95 3.81 3.74 11.96
C LEU A 95 2.57 4.63 11.98
N PHE A 96 2.70 5.88 12.44
CA PHE A 96 1.62 6.87 12.43
C PHE A 96 1.13 7.15 11.00
N VAL A 97 2.07 7.43 10.07
CA VAL A 97 1.72 7.69 8.67
C VAL A 97 1.03 6.48 8.04
N SER A 98 1.47 5.27 8.35
CA SER A 98 0.82 4.03 7.88
C SER A 98 -0.62 3.92 8.38
N ALA A 99 -0.87 4.21 9.67
CA ALA A 99 -2.22 4.20 10.25
C ALA A 99 -3.10 5.32 9.65
N TYR A 100 -2.54 6.51 9.45
CA TYR A 100 -3.25 7.63 8.81
C TYR A 100 -3.71 7.28 7.40
N HIS A 101 -2.82 6.69 6.59
CA HIS A 101 -3.19 6.20 5.27
C HIS A 101 -4.24 5.09 5.30
N GLY A 102 -4.22 4.23 6.33
CA GLY A 102 -5.27 3.23 6.54
C GLY A 102 -6.64 3.86 6.74
N PHE A 103 -6.74 4.86 7.61
CA PHE A 103 -7.99 5.61 7.81
C PHE A 103 -8.43 6.36 6.55
N ALA A 104 -7.51 7.00 5.83
CA ALA A 104 -7.84 7.68 4.58
C ALA A 104 -8.40 6.71 3.52
N GLN A 105 -7.89 5.48 3.44
CA GLN A 105 -8.43 4.44 2.56
C GLN A 105 -9.83 3.97 2.95
N LEU A 106 -10.21 4.15 4.21
CA LEU A 106 -11.58 3.89 4.71
C LEU A 106 -12.53 5.08 4.51
N GLY A 107 -12.05 6.18 3.92
CA GLY A 107 -12.81 7.42 3.80
C GLY A 107 -12.91 8.21 5.10
N ASN A 108 -12.10 7.88 6.10
CA ASN A 108 -12.08 8.55 7.39
C ASN A 108 -10.91 9.54 7.47
N GLU A 109 -11.17 10.76 7.92
CA GLU A 109 -10.13 11.79 8.14
C GLU A 109 -9.69 11.86 9.60
N HIS A 110 -9.75 10.75 10.32
CA HIS A 110 -9.37 10.73 11.73
C HIS A 110 -7.86 10.71 11.92
N VAL A 111 -7.38 11.52 12.86
CA VAL A 111 -6.00 11.42 13.33
C VAL A 111 -5.83 10.13 14.15
N PRO A 112 -4.92 9.22 13.78
CA PRO A 112 -4.76 7.97 14.47
C PRO A 112 -4.34 8.16 15.94
N ILE A 113 -4.93 7.38 16.84
CA ILE A 113 -4.54 7.35 18.25
C ILE A 113 -3.58 6.16 18.45
N PRO A 114 -2.47 6.35 19.21
CA PRO A 114 -1.52 5.25 19.45
C PRO A 114 -2.20 4.14 20.26
N ARG A 115 -2.39 2.99 19.64
CA ARG A 115 -2.96 1.77 20.25
C ARG A 115 -2.00 0.61 20.07
N PRO A 116 -1.94 -0.34 21.02
CA PRO A 116 -1.15 -1.54 20.86
C PRO A 116 -1.51 -2.29 19.58
N PHE A 117 -0.51 -2.87 18.95
CA PHE A 117 -0.72 -3.71 17.78
C PHE A 117 -1.39 -5.02 18.23
N THR A 118 -2.54 -5.29 17.64
CA THR A 118 -3.20 -6.60 17.77
C THR A 118 -2.90 -7.38 16.49
N PRO A 119 -2.42 -8.62 16.58
CA PRO A 119 -2.20 -9.44 15.40
C PRO A 119 -3.46 -9.53 14.55
N PHE A 120 -3.30 -9.45 13.24
CA PHE A 120 -4.41 -9.64 12.33
C PHE A 120 -4.86 -11.11 12.36
N PRO A 121 -6.16 -11.38 12.16
CA PRO A 121 -6.64 -12.75 11.98
C PRO A 121 -5.97 -13.39 10.76
N ILE A 122 -5.90 -14.70 10.76
CA ILE A 122 -5.52 -15.46 9.57
C ILE A 122 -6.68 -15.34 8.57
N PHE A 123 -6.39 -14.96 7.35
CA PHE A 123 -7.43 -14.78 6.34
C PHE A 123 -6.96 -15.26 4.96
N SER A 124 -7.90 -15.77 4.20
CA SER A 124 -7.74 -16.16 2.81
C SER A 124 -8.93 -15.68 1.99
N MET A 125 -8.72 -15.53 0.70
CA MET A 125 -9.77 -15.16 -0.24
C MET A 125 -9.70 -16.09 -1.44
N ASP A 126 -10.83 -16.70 -1.79
CA ASP A 126 -10.99 -17.59 -2.92
C ASP A 126 -11.93 -16.95 -3.94
N PHE A 127 -11.62 -17.09 -5.21
CA PHE A 127 -12.50 -16.64 -6.28
C PHE A 127 -13.70 -17.58 -6.39
N VAL A 128 -14.89 -17.01 -6.49
CA VAL A 128 -16.16 -17.78 -6.59
C VAL A 128 -16.73 -17.72 -8.01
N SER A 129 -17.00 -16.50 -8.50
CA SER A 129 -17.61 -16.32 -9.80
C SER A 129 -17.37 -14.94 -10.39
N CYS A 130 -17.55 -14.86 -11.69
CA CYS A 130 -17.62 -13.58 -12.41
C CYS A 130 -18.91 -13.56 -13.19
N SER A 131 -19.65 -12.47 -13.08
CA SER A 131 -20.87 -12.24 -13.87
C SER A 131 -20.89 -10.81 -14.40
N MET A 132 -21.69 -10.58 -15.43
CA MET A 132 -21.89 -9.24 -15.97
C MET A 132 -22.90 -8.49 -15.12
N ALA A 133 -22.47 -7.41 -14.46
CA ALA A 133 -23.37 -6.51 -13.73
C ALA A 133 -24.10 -5.55 -14.68
N SER A 134 -23.40 -5.12 -15.76
CA SER A 134 -23.93 -4.25 -16.80
C SER A 134 -23.13 -4.46 -18.10
N LEU A 135 -23.48 -3.73 -19.16
CA LEU A 135 -22.69 -3.72 -20.40
C LEU A 135 -21.24 -3.23 -20.18
N PHE A 136 -21.01 -2.48 -19.12
CA PHE A 136 -19.73 -1.81 -18.85
C PHE A 136 -19.02 -2.31 -17.59
N ASP A 137 -19.71 -3.07 -16.73
CA ASP A 137 -19.20 -3.50 -15.44
C ASP A 137 -19.34 -5.00 -15.24
N MET A 138 -18.32 -5.58 -14.63
CA MET A 138 -18.30 -6.98 -14.19
C MET A 138 -18.37 -7.02 -12.66
N GLU A 139 -19.12 -7.98 -12.16
CA GLU A 139 -19.20 -8.32 -10.76
C GLU A 139 -18.30 -9.53 -10.49
N LEU A 140 -17.30 -9.34 -9.64
CA LEU A 140 -16.39 -10.39 -9.19
C LEU A 140 -16.74 -10.76 -7.76
N ARG A 141 -17.08 -12.03 -7.54
CA ARG A 141 -17.44 -12.59 -6.23
C ARG A 141 -16.30 -13.41 -5.67
N PHE A 142 -15.98 -13.14 -4.42
CA PHE A 142 -14.94 -13.82 -3.66
C PHE A 142 -15.50 -14.32 -2.35
N ARG A 143 -15.00 -15.44 -1.89
CA ARG A 143 -15.25 -15.96 -0.53
C ARG A 143 -14.07 -15.60 0.34
N LEU A 144 -14.27 -14.74 1.32
CA LEU A 144 -13.31 -14.43 2.36
C LEU A 144 -13.52 -15.38 3.53
N THR A 145 -12.48 -16.07 3.96
CA THR A 145 -12.44 -16.86 5.19
C THR A 145 -11.52 -16.22 6.19
N MET A 146 -11.98 -16.00 7.41
CA MET A 146 -11.20 -15.39 8.51
C MET A 146 -11.25 -16.31 9.74
N CYS A 147 -10.10 -16.54 10.35
CA CYS A 147 -9.94 -17.35 11.55
C CYS A 147 -9.23 -16.54 12.65
N GLY A 148 -9.61 -16.77 13.92
CA GLY A 148 -8.94 -16.13 15.07
C GLY A 148 -9.42 -14.72 15.37
N THR A 149 -10.67 -14.37 15.02
CA THR A 149 -11.30 -13.12 15.42
C THR A 149 -12.77 -13.33 15.78
N ASP A 150 -13.20 -12.70 16.87
CA ASP A 150 -14.60 -12.66 17.30
C ASP A 150 -15.34 -11.45 16.70
N GLU A 151 -14.62 -10.47 16.15
CA GLU A 151 -15.18 -9.26 15.55
C GLU A 151 -14.75 -9.12 14.07
N PRO A 152 -15.25 -9.92 13.12
CA PRO A 152 -14.88 -9.80 11.70
C PRO A 152 -15.23 -8.41 11.13
N SER A 153 -16.34 -7.82 11.57
CA SER A 153 -16.81 -6.49 11.13
C SER A 153 -15.89 -5.33 11.52
N ARG A 154 -14.92 -5.56 12.40
CA ARG A 154 -13.86 -4.60 12.74
C ARG A 154 -12.94 -4.35 11.55
N TYR A 155 -12.77 -5.34 10.71
CA TYR A 155 -11.84 -5.26 9.58
C TYR A 155 -12.55 -4.81 8.30
N ARG A 156 -11.77 -4.25 7.39
CA ARG A 156 -12.19 -3.89 6.04
C ARG A 156 -11.24 -4.55 5.07
N VAL A 157 -11.79 -5.14 4.04
CA VAL A 157 -11.04 -5.76 2.96
C VAL A 157 -10.80 -4.73 1.88
N LEU A 158 -9.54 -4.43 1.62
CA LEU A 158 -9.14 -3.59 0.49
C LEU A 158 -8.49 -4.45 -0.58
N GLY A 159 -8.96 -4.33 -1.82
CA GLY A 159 -8.42 -5.03 -2.98
C GLY A 159 -7.78 -4.08 -3.98
N LYS A 160 -6.81 -4.59 -4.72
CA LYS A 160 -6.29 -4.01 -5.95
C LYS A 160 -6.31 -5.06 -7.03
N ILE A 161 -6.86 -4.71 -8.18
CA ILE A 161 -7.11 -5.65 -9.25
C ILE A 161 -6.32 -5.31 -10.51
N GLN A 162 -5.94 -6.35 -11.22
CA GLN A 162 -5.42 -6.28 -12.58
C GLN A 162 -6.07 -7.41 -13.39
N ILE A 163 -6.61 -7.05 -14.54
CA ILE A 163 -7.22 -7.98 -15.48
C ILE A 163 -6.42 -7.94 -16.77
N GLU A 164 -6.01 -9.12 -17.25
CA GLU A 164 -5.20 -9.30 -18.46
C GLU A 164 -5.81 -10.37 -19.36
N ALA A 165 -5.50 -10.31 -20.65
CA ALA A 165 -5.89 -11.36 -21.57
C ALA A 165 -5.25 -12.69 -21.16
N SER A 166 -5.97 -13.80 -21.30
CA SER A 166 -5.45 -15.15 -21.01
C SER A 166 -4.27 -15.49 -21.93
N GLY A 167 -3.29 -16.26 -21.41
CA GLY A 167 -2.13 -16.73 -22.17
C GLY A 167 -0.92 -15.79 -22.20
N ILE A 168 -1.00 -14.61 -21.62
CA ILE A 168 0.14 -13.71 -21.48
C ILE A 168 0.70 -13.86 -20.06
N GLY A 169 1.83 -14.55 -19.92
CA GLY A 169 2.53 -14.69 -18.63
C GLY A 169 3.12 -13.37 -18.15
N ARG A 170 2.29 -12.43 -17.72
CA ARG A 170 2.73 -11.16 -17.15
C ARG A 170 2.76 -11.24 -15.64
N ASN A 171 3.82 -10.70 -15.07
CA ASN A 171 3.90 -10.49 -13.62
C ASN A 171 2.84 -9.47 -13.18
N PRO A 172 2.13 -9.72 -12.08
CA PRO A 172 1.13 -8.79 -11.52
C PRO A 172 1.80 -7.53 -10.91
N GLY A 173 2.62 -6.84 -11.70
CA GLY A 173 3.47 -5.76 -11.20
C GLY A 173 2.76 -4.45 -10.93
N MET A 174 1.74 -4.10 -11.72
CA MET A 174 1.10 -2.78 -11.66
C MET A 174 -0.41 -2.89 -11.50
N MET A 175 -0.88 -3.32 -10.32
CA MET A 175 -2.30 -3.28 -9.99
C MET A 175 -2.72 -1.84 -9.74
N ARG A 176 -3.49 -1.27 -10.65
CA ARG A 176 -3.87 0.16 -10.64
C ARG A 176 -5.25 0.40 -10.05
N ASN A 177 -6.20 -0.50 -10.29
CA ASN A 177 -7.56 -0.30 -9.82
C ASN A 177 -7.67 -0.65 -8.35
N CYS A 178 -7.94 0.35 -7.52
CA CYS A 178 -8.22 0.17 -6.11
C CYS A 178 -9.71 -0.14 -5.95
N LEU A 179 -10.02 -1.24 -5.31
CA LEU A 179 -11.38 -1.63 -4.99
C LEU A 179 -11.77 -1.06 -3.63
N SER A 180 -13.03 -0.67 -3.49
CA SER A 180 -13.54 -0.15 -2.22
C SER A 180 -13.43 -1.18 -1.10
N ALA A 181 -13.23 -0.69 0.12
CA ALA A 181 -13.15 -1.54 1.29
C ALA A 181 -14.51 -2.17 1.61
N SER A 182 -14.60 -3.49 1.56
CA SER A 182 -15.79 -4.25 1.93
C SER A 182 -15.76 -4.65 3.39
N ILE A 183 -16.95 -4.80 4.00
CA ILE A 183 -17.12 -5.19 5.39
C ILE A 183 -17.38 -6.70 5.44
N PRO A 184 -16.52 -7.51 6.09
CA PRO A 184 -16.84 -8.90 6.36
C PRO A 184 -18.03 -9.00 7.33
N THR A 185 -18.98 -9.85 7.03
CA THR A 185 -20.17 -10.05 7.86
C THR A 185 -20.00 -11.18 8.87
N GLY A 186 -18.98 -12.04 8.71
CA GLY A 186 -18.70 -13.17 9.57
C GLY A 186 -17.35 -13.81 9.28
N ALA A 187 -17.10 -14.95 9.91
CA ALA A 187 -15.88 -15.74 9.70
C ALA A 187 -15.73 -16.20 8.23
N VAL A 188 -16.86 -16.46 7.57
CA VAL A 188 -16.93 -16.66 6.13
C VAL A 188 -17.88 -15.61 5.56
N SER A 189 -17.39 -14.83 4.62
CA SER A 189 -18.13 -13.71 4.04
C SER A 189 -17.98 -13.71 2.52
N GLU A 190 -19.02 -13.33 1.84
CA GLU A 190 -18.97 -13.07 0.40
C GLU A 190 -18.58 -11.59 0.18
N ILE A 191 -17.56 -11.37 -0.60
CA ILE A 191 -17.06 -10.05 -0.97
C ILE A 191 -17.30 -9.85 -2.46
N VAL A 192 -18.00 -8.78 -2.79
CA VAL A 192 -18.33 -8.43 -4.17
C VAL A 192 -17.58 -7.18 -4.58
N PHE A 193 -16.90 -7.25 -5.70
CA PHE A 193 -16.24 -6.10 -6.30
C PHE A 193 -16.80 -5.83 -7.70
N ASN A 194 -17.24 -4.61 -7.93
CA ASN A 194 -17.62 -4.13 -9.24
C ASN A 194 -16.42 -3.51 -9.93
N VAL A 195 -16.09 -3.99 -11.11
CA VAL A 195 -14.95 -3.52 -11.88
C VAL A 195 -15.36 -3.18 -13.30
N PRO A 196 -14.81 -2.10 -13.90
CA PRO A 196 -15.09 -1.76 -15.28
C PRO A 196 -14.66 -2.90 -16.20
N ARG A 197 -15.54 -3.28 -17.10
CA ARG A 197 -15.21 -4.24 -18.16
C ARG A 197 -14.16 -3.63 -19.07
N LYS A 198 -12.97 -4.23 -19.08
CA LYS A 198 -12.04 -3.99 -20.18
C LYS A 198 -12.64 -4.66 -21.42
N ARG A 199 -12.56 -3.98 -22.59
CA ARG A 199 -12.95 -4.56 -23.88
C ARG A 199 -11.98 -5.68 -24.24
N PHE A 200 -12.19 -6.84 -23.66
CA PHE A 200 -11.60 -8.08 -24.15
C PHE A 200 -12.73 -8.83 -24.86
N ASP A 201 -12.55 -9.10 -26.13
CA ASP A 201 -13.42 -10.01 -26.90
C ASP A 201 -13.14 -11.48 -26.54
N ILE A 202 -12.86 -11.75 -25.26
CA ILE A 202 -12.38 -13.05 -24.80
C ILE A 202 -13.25 -13.49 -23.64
N ASP A 203 -13.82 -14.67 -23.76
CA ASP A 203 -14.61 -15.33 -22.71
C ASP A 203 -13.77 -15.72 -21.48
N MET A 204 -12.46 -15.62 -21.57
CA MET A 204 -11.54 -15.97 -20.50
C MET A 204 -10.47 -14.90 -20.31
N PHE A 205 -10.16 -14.56 -19.06
CA PHE A 205 -9.13 -13.59 -18.69
C PHE A 205 -8.35 -14.04 -17.46
N GLN A 206 -7.12 -13.54 -17.34
CA GLN A 206 -6.30 -13.70 -16.14
C GLN A 206 -6.63 -12.59 -15.14
N LEU A 207 -7.04 -13.00 -13.95
CA LEU A 207 -7.33 -12.11 -12.84
C LEU A 207 -6.20 -12.16 -11.83
N HIS A 208 -5.67 -11.00 -11.46
CA HIS A 208 -4.75 -10.82 -10.35
C HIS A 208 -5.40 -9.89 -9.32
N LEU A 209 -5.58 -10.38 -8.11
CA LEU A 209 -6.11 -9.62 -6.98
C LEU A 209 -5.07 -9.56 -5.87
N ARG A 210 -4.70 -8.36 -5.47
CA ARG A 210 -3.92 -8.10 -4.26
C ARG A 210 -4.86 -7.57 -3.21
N TYR A 211 -4.94 -8.23 -2.07
CA TYR A 211 -5.87 -7.86 -1.01
C TYR A 211 -5.20 -7.81 0.36
N MET A 212 -5.75 -7.00 1.25
CA MET A 212 -5.29 -6.84 2.62
C MET A 212 -6.46 -6.47 3.53
N LEU A 213 -6.27 -6.66 4.85
CA LEU A 213 -7.16 -6.16 5.87
C LEU A 213 -6.70 -4.83 6.41
N ILE A 214 -7.66 -3.95 6.70
CA ILE A 214 -7.46 -2.71 7.44
C ILE A 214 -8.30 -2.78 8.70
N ASP A 215 -7.68 -2.55 9.84
CA ASP A 215 -8.39 -2.44 11.11
C ASP A 215 -9.07 -1.06 11.20
N SER A 216 -10.39 -1.03 11.25
CA SER A 216 -11.16 0.21 11.29
C SER A 216 -11.00 1.00 12.59
N LYS A 217 -10.53 0.36 13.68
CA LYS A 217 -10.31 1.01 14.98
C LYS A 217 -8.93 1.67 15.10
N THR A 218 -7.94 1.17 14.37
CA THR A 218 -6.54 1.61 14.50
C THR A 218 -5.95 2.19 13.22
N GLY A 219 -6.55 1.87 12.06
CA GLY A 219 -6.00 2.20 10.74
C GLY A 219 -4.80 1.33 10.35
N TYR A 220 -4.42 0.35 11.19
CA TYR A 220 -3.33 -0.56 10.84
C TYR A 220 -3.72 -1.46 9.68
N ARG A 221 -2.73 -1.85 8.88
CA ARG A 221 -2.91 -2.67 7.70
C ARG A 221 -2.14 -3.97 7.86
N SER A 222 -2.78 -5.08 7.45
CA SER A 222 -2.09 -6.37 7.35
C SER A 222 -1.07 -6.36 6.21
N GLN A 223 -0.29 -7.42 6.14
CA GLN A 223 0.39 -7.76 4.89
C GLN A 223 -0.66 -8.03 3.82
N TYR A 224 -0.29 -7.83 2.56
CA TYR A 224 -1.17 -8.15 1.44
C TYR A 224 -0.91 -9.58 0.95
N HIS A 225 -1.98 -10.19 0.50
CA HIS A 225 -1.98 -11.47 -0.17
C HIS A 225 -2.22 -11.26 -1.66
N LEU A 226 -1.78 -12.21 -2.47
CA LEU A 226 -1.97 -12.22 -3.91
C LEU A 226 -2.78 -13.46 -4.28
N LEU A 227 -3.86 -13.25 -5.01
CA LEU A 227 -4.63 -14.29 -5.69
C LEU A 227 -4.48 -14.09 -7.19
N SER A 228 -4.13 -15.16 -7.91
CA SER A 228 -4.06 -15.13 -9.37
C SER A 228 -4.85 -16.33 -9.89
N THR A 229 -5.83 -16.08 -10.73
CA THR A 229 -6.70 -17.13 -11.26
C THR A 229 -7.12 -16.83 -12.70
N LEU A 230 -7.42 -17.88 -13.44
CA LEU A 230 -8.04 -17.79 -14.75
C LEU A 230 -9.57 -17.75 -14.54
N VAL A 231 -10.22 -16.80 -15.16
CA VAL A 231 -11.65 -16.54 -14.98
C VAL A 231 -12.33 -16.69 -16.33
N ALA A 232 -13.44 -17.45 -16.37
CA ALA A 232 -14.40 -17.44 -17.46
C ALA A 232 -15.60 -16.54 -17.10
N ILE A 233 -16.09 -15.82 -18.08
CA ILE A 233 -17.33 -15.03 -17.93
C ILE A 233 -18.49 -16.00 -18.12
N LEU A 234 -19.35 -16.11 -17.11
CA LEU A 234 -20.59 -16.90 -17.15
C LEU A 234 -21.75 -16.06 -17.70
#